data_5e9d9d1eacbff9b320bc4bb592ab01d9
#
_entry.id   5e9d9d1eacbff9b320bc4bb592ab01d9
#
_cell.length_a   1.000
_cell.length_b   1.000
_cell.length_c   1.000
_cell.angle_alpha   90.00
_cell.angle_beta   90.00
_cell.angle_gamma   90.00
#
_symmetry.space_group_name_H-M   'P 1'
#
loop_
_entity.id
_entity.type
_entity.pdbx_description
1 polymer ?
#
loop_
_entity_poly.entity_id
_entity_poly.type
_entity_poly.pdbx_seq_one_letter_code
_entity_poly.pdbx_strand_id
1 'polypeptide(L)'
;MAYTVTKVSVWAGEIADRPGGLASTLAALQNAGGNIEFVVARRAADKPGTGVVFLSPIKGAKQKTAAERAGLATSESLHSVRVEGPDRAGLGAKMTEALAGAGINLRGISAAALGRRAVSYFAFDSIADADNAMRVLKKTLK
;
A
#
# COMPACT_ATOMS: atom_id res chain seq x y z
N MET A 1 -17.55 -11.45 9.61
CA MET A 1 -16.15 -11.76 9.33
C MET A 1 -15.24 -10.85 10.13
N ALA A 2 -14.27 -11.39 10.84
CA ALA A 2 -13.39 -10.57 11.68
C ALA A 2 -12.43 -9.70 10.84
N TYR A 3 -12.06 -10.16 9.65
CA TYR A 3 -11.14 -9.47 8.77
C TYR A 3 -11.86 -8.80 7.62
N THR A 4 -11.44 -7.56 7.32
CA THR A 4 -11.90 -6.82 6.16
C THR A 4 -10.79 -6.88 5.09
N VAL A 5 -11.13 -7.40 3.92
CA VAL A 5 -10.21 -7.54 2.78
C VAL A 5 -10.74 -6.65 1.66
N THR A 6 -9.96 -5.63 1.30
CA THR A 6 -10.39 -4.64 0.28
C THR A 6 -9.27 -4.38 -0.71
N LYS A 7 -9.65 -4.03 -1.94
CA LYS A 7 -8.68 -3.51 -2.91
C LYS A 7 -8.41 -2.05 -2.61
N VAL A 8 -7.16 -1.65 -2.72
CA VAL A 8 -6.75 -0.25 -2.55
C VAL A 8 -5.81 0.13 -3.68
N SER A 9 -5.89 1.38 -4.10
CA SER A 9 -4.95 1.95 -5.07
C SER A 9 -3.85 2.67 -4.31
N VAL A 10 -2.62 2.22 -4.49
CA VAL A 10 -1.45 2.86 -3.90
C VAL A 10 -0.81 3.75 -4.96
N TRP A 11 -0.54 4.99 -4.58
CA TRP A 11 0.13 5.95 -5.45
C TRP A 11 1.61 5.95 -5.11
N ALA A 12 2.45 6.10 -6.11
CA ALA A 12 3.90 6.10 -5.93
C ALA A 12 4.56 7.20 -6.72
N GLY A 13 5.71 7.63 -6.25
CA GLY A 13 6.50 8.62 -6.95
C GLY A 13 7.88 8.78 -6.34
N GLU A 14 8.67 9.62 -6.99
CA GLU A 14 10.00 9.95 -6.56
C GLU A 14 9.95 11.15 -5.64
N ILE A 15 10.78 11.15 -4.61
CA ILE A 15 10.99 12.28 -3.71
C ILE A 15 12.47 12.61 -3.67
N ALA A 16 12.80 13.87 -3.32
CA ALA A 16 14.20 14.24 -3.09
C ALA A 16 14.68 13.62 -1.78
N ASP A 17 15.86 13.01 -1.81
CA ASP A 17 16.48 12.43 -0.61
C ASP A 17 17.24 13.53 0.14
N ARG A 18 16.45 14.34 0.85
CA ARG A 18 16.95 15.47 1.65
C ARG A 18 15.89 15.85 2.68
N PRO A 19 16.27 16.60 3.73
CA PRO A 19 15.30 17.13 4.67
C PRO A 19 14.20 17.91 3.93
N GLY A 20 12.94 17.60 4.22
CA GLY A 20 11.78 18.24 3.59
C GLY A 20 11.28 17.59 2.31
N GLY A 21 12.00 16.61 1.74
CA GLY A 21 11.56 15.94 0.51
C GLY A 21 10.20 15.26 0.66
N LEU A 22 10.05 14.44 1.69
CA LEU A 22 8.77 13.79 1.99
C LEU A 22 7.73 14.79 2.51
N ALA A 23 8.15 15.71 3.37
CA ALA A 23 7.26 16.71 3.95
C ALA A 23 6.55 17.53 2.87
N SER A 24 7.25 17.91 1.82
CA SER A 24 6.70 18.66 0.70
C SER A 24 5.56 17.90 0.01
N THR A 25 5.75 16.60 -0.24
CA THR A 25 4.73 15.75 -0.85
C THR A 25 3.50 15.61 0.04
N LEU A 26 3.71 15.32 1.32
CA LEU A 26 2.60 15.13 2.25
C LEU A 26 1.84 16.43 2.50
N ALA A 27 2.52 17.57 2.56
CA ALA A 27 1.88 18.88 2.70
C ALA A 27 0.99 19.20 1.50
N ALA A 28 1.44 18.91 0.29
CA ALA A 28 0.65 19.12 -0.92
C ALA A 28 -0.67 18.35 -0.89
N LEU A 29 -0.61 17.09 -0.42
CA LEU A 29 -1.80 16.25 -0.31
C LEU A 29 -2.73 16.73 0.80
N GLN A 30 -2.19 17.13 1.94
CA GLN A 30 -2.98 17.67 3.04
C GLN A 30 -3.71 18.94 2.62
N ASN A 31 -3.05 19.83 1.89
CA ASN A 31 -3.64 21.07 1.41
C ASN A 31 -4.82 20.83 0.46
N ALA A 32 -4.85 19.67 -0.19
CA ALA A 32 -5.95 19.25 -1.04
C ALA A 32 -7.03 18.46 -0.28
N GLY A 33 -6.95 18.41 1.05
CA GLY A 33 -7.91 17.71 1.89
C GLY A 33 -7.58 16.22 2.10
N GLY A 34 -6.39 15.77 1.70
CA GLY A 34 -5.99 14.40 1.86
C GLY A 34 -5.74 14.00 3.31
N ASN A 35 -6.06 12.77 3.63
CA ASN A 35 -5.75 12.16 4.92
C ASN A 35 -5.11 10.80 4.65
N ILE A 36 -3.80 10.78 4.66
CA ILE A 36 -3.04 9.60 4.28
C ILE A 36 -3.04 8.59 5.44
N GLU A 37 -3.46 7.37 5.15
CA GLU A 37 -3.53 6.28 6.12
C GLU A 37 -2.37 5.30 6.00
N PHE A 38 -1.69 5.31 4.87
CA PHE A 38 -0.58 4.43 4.57
C PHE A 38 0.50 5.19 3.84
N VAL A 39 1.71 5.14 4.34
CA VAL A 39 2.87 5.71 3.68
C VAL A 39 4.10 4.85 3.94
N VAL A 40 4.83 4.56 2.89
CA VAL A 40 6.17 3.96 2.96
C VAL A 40 7.08 4.82 2.11
N ALA A 41 8.17 5.29 2.67
CA ALA A 41 9.15 6.06 1.94
C ALA A 41 10.54 5.48 2.21
N ARG A 42 11.32 5.34 1.16
CA ARG A 42 12.66 4.76 1.24
C ARG A 42 13.61 5.49 0.33
N ARG A 43 14.89 5.46 0.68
CA ARG A 43 15.95 5.92 -0.22
C ARG A 43 16.03 4.96 -1.40
N ALA A 44 16.18 5.50 -2.62
CA ALA A 44 16.38 4.70 -3.81
C ALA A 44 17.88 4.47 -3.99
N ALA A 45 18.34 3.28 -3.63
CA ALA A 45 19.77 2.95 -3.65
C ALA A 45 20.37 3.00 -5.07
N ASP A 46 19.56 2.71 -6.08
CA ASP A 46 19.96 2.69 -7.49
C ASP A 46 19.97 4.07 -8.14
N LYS A 47 19.44 5.08 -7.46
CA LYS A 47 19.37 6.46 -7.99
C LYS A 47 19.73 7.45 -6.88
N PRO A 48 21.03 7.70 -6.64
CA PRO A 48 21.48 8.60 -5.56
C PRO A 48 20.82 9.97 -5.62
N GLY A 49 20.50 10.52 -4.45
CA GLY A 49 19.82 11.80 -4.32
C GLY A 49 18.30 11.73 -4.40
N THR A 50 17.77 10.53 -4.56
CA THR A 50 16.32 10.31 -4.64
C THR A 50 15.84 9.27 -3.66
N GLY A 51 14.53 9.32 -3.38
CA GLY A 51 13.80 8.29 -2.67
C GLY A 51 12.53 7.95 -3.42
N VAL A 52 11.84 6.95 -2.95
CA VAL A 52 10.53 6.55 -3.47
C VAL A 52 9.52 6.59 -2.34
N VAL A 53 8.31 7.05 -2.64
CA VAL A 53 7.21 7.06 -1.70
C VAL A 53 6.03 6.29 -2.27
N PHE A 54 5.39 5.50 -1.42
CA PHE A 54 4.13 4.81 -1.71
C PHE A 54 3.12 5.26 -0.67
N LEU A 55 1.94 5.66 -1.10
CA LEU A 55 0.94 6.16 -0.17
C LEU A 55 -0.49 5.95 -0.65
N SER A 56 -1.43 5.99 0.29
CA SER A 56 -2.87 5.94 0.05
C SER A 56 -3.61 6.46 1.30
N PRO A 57 -4.90 6.85 1.20
CA PRO A 57 -5.68 6.94 -0.02
C PRO A 57 -5.57 8.32 -0.69
N ILE A 58 -5.84 8.36 -1.97
CA ILE A 58 -6.02 9.61 -2.73
C ILE A 58 -7.46 9.60 -3.21
N LYS A 59 -8.26 10.55 -2.72
CA LYS A 59 -9.71 10.57 -2.95
C LYS A 59 -10.16 11.86 -3.64
N GLY A 60 -10.89 11.69 -4.72
CA GLY A 60 -11.50 12.80 -5.43
C GLY A 60 -10.54 13.55 -6.34
N ALA A 61 -11.11 14.39 -7.21
CA ALA A 61 -10.37 15.08 -8.26
C ALA A 61 -9.31 16.03 -7.72
N LYS A 62 -9.61 16.75 -6.66
CA LYS A 62 -8.68 17.72 -6.07
C LYS A 62 -7.41 17.06 -5.54
N GLN A 63 -7.58 15.94 -4.84
CA GLN A 63 -6.45 15.17 -4.31
C GLN A 63 -5.66 14.49 -5.42
N LYS A 64 -6.34 13.97 -6.43
CA LYS A 64 -5.69 13.36 -7.59
C LYS A 64 -4.83 14.38 -8.34
N THR A 65 -5.35 15.59 -8.56
CA THR A 65 -4.59 16.67 -9.18
C THR A 65 -3.35 17.02 -8.35
N ALA A 66 -3.50 17.13 -7.03
CA ALA A 66 -2.38 17.43 -6.15
C ALA A 66 -1.32 16.33 -6.18
N ALA A 67 -1.75 15.06 -6.19
CA ALA A 67 -0.86 13.92 -6.28
C ALA A 67 -0.07 13.92 -7.59
N GLU A 68 -0.75 14.14 -8.71
CA GLU A 68 -0.10 14.20 -10.02
C GLU A 68 0.91 15.36 -10.12
N ARG A 69 0.57 16.52 -9.58
CA ARG A 69 1.48 17.67 -9.52
C ARG A 69 2.71 17.38 -8.66
N ALA A 70 2.55 16.55 -7.65
CA ALA A 70 3.66 16.12 -6.78
C ALA A 70 4.49 15.00 -7.41
N GLY A 71 4.16 14.56 -8.62
CA GLY A 71 4.89 13.50 -9.32
C GLY A 71 4.46 12.10 -8.95
N LEU A 72 3.29 11.95 -8.34
CA LEU A 72 2.75 10.64 -7.97
C LEU A 72 1.86 10.07 -9.06
N ALA A 73 1.84 8.75 -9.18
CA ALA A 73 0.99 8.04 -10.13
C ALA A 73 0.62 6.66 -9.60
N THR A 74 -0.43 6.08 -10.17
CA THR A 74 -0.77 4.67 -9.97
C THR A 74 -0.20 3.85 -11.12
N SER A 75 -0.03 2.54 -10.90
CA SER A 75 0.32 1.59 -11.95
C SER A 75 -0.27 0.23 -11.65
N GLU A 76 -0.30 -0.65 -12.64
CA GLU A 76 -0.80 -2.01 -12.45
C GLU A 76 0.01 -2.78 -11.40
N SER A 77 1.30 -2.53 -11.33
CA SER A 77 2.18 -3.18 -10.35
C SER A 77 2.00 -2.65 -8.93
N LEU A 78 1.11 -1.67 -8.74
CA LEU A 78 0.79 -1.11 -7.43
C LEU A 78 -0.63 -1.46 -7.00
N HIS A 79 -1.29 -2.37 -7.71
CA HIS A 79 -2.58 -2.87 -7.25
C HIS A 79 -2.38 -3.64 -5.95
N SER A 80 -3.05 -3.19 -4.93
CA SER A 80 -2.84 -3.67 -3.58
C SER A 80 -4.12 -4.15 -2.95
N VAL A 81 -3.96 -5.07 -2.01
CA VAL A 81 -5.05 -5.57 -1.18
C VAL A 81 -4.72 -5.22 0.26
N ARG A 82 -5.69 -4.64 0.95
CA ARG A 82 -5.57 -4.28 2.35
C ARG A 82 -6.36 -5.28 3.18
N VAL A 83 -5.72 -5.83 4.18
CA VAL A 83 -6.35 -6.75 5.14
C VAL A 83 -6.26 -6.11 6.52
N GLU A 84 -7.40 -5.97 7.19
CA GLU A 84 -7.44 -5.37 8.52
C GLU A 84 -8.34 -6.21 9.42
N GLY A 85 -7.89 -6.45 10.63
CA GLY A 85 -8.63 -7.22 11.61
C GLY A 85 -7.82 -7.52 12.86
N PRO A 86 -8.26 -8.52 13.65
CA PRO A 86 -7.56 -8.87 14.89
C PRO A 86 -6.13 -9.33 14.65
N ASP A 87 -5.22 -8.86 15.49
CA ASP A 87 -3.84 -9.34 15.47
C ASP A 87 -3.77 -10.74 16.10
N ARG A 88 -3.19 -11.68 15.36
CA ARG A 88 -3.03 -13.06 15.79
C ARG A 88 -1.62 -13.54 15.46
N ALA A 89 -1.03 -14.30 16.37
CA ALA A 89 0.25 -14.94 16.10
C ALA A 89 0.12 -15.83 14.87
N GLY A 90 1.07 -15.69 13.94
CA GLY A 90 1.09 -16.48 12.70
C GLY A 90 0.20 -15.94 11.59
N LEU A 91 -0.46 -14.80 11.76
CA LEU A 91 -1.32 -14.23 10.73
C LEU A 91 -0.58 -13.99 9.41
N GLY A 92 0.60 -13.40 9.48
CA GLY A 92 1.41 -13.14 8.28
C GLY A 92 1.78 -14.42 7.54
N ALA A 93 2.21 -15.44 8.27
CA ALA A 93 2.54 -16.74 7.70
C ALA A 93 1.30 -17.37 7.05
N LYS A 94 0.16 -17.34 7.75
CA LYS A 94 -1.09 -17.90 7.22
C LYS A 94 -1.50 -17.27 5.91
N MET A 95 -1.43 -15.94 5.83
CA MET A 95 -1.80 -15.22 4.61
C MET A 95 -0.82 -15.49 3.47
N THR A 96 0.48 -15.41 3.73
CA THR A 96 1.49 -15.60 2.69
C THR A 96 1.54 -17.04 2.20
N GLU A 97 1.36 -18.02 3.08
CA GLU A 97 1.27 -19.43 2.69
C GLU A 97 0.06 -19.71 1.80
N ALA A 98 -1.09 -19.09 2.13
CA ALA A 98 -2.30 -19.24 1.31
C ALA A 98 -2.09 -18.67 -0.09
N LEU A 99 -1.46 -17.50 -0.20
CA LEU A 99 -1.14 -16.88 -1.49
C LEU A 99 -0.14 -17.72 -2.27
N ALA A 100 0.89 -18.25 -1.62
CA ALA A 100 1.87 -19.11 -2.25
C ALA A 100 1.22 -20.39 -2.78
N GLY A 101 0.33 -21.00 -2.00
CA GLY A 101 -0.42 -22.18 -2.41
C GLY A 101 -1.30 -21.96 -3.63
N ALA A 102 -1.73 -20.73 -3.85
CA ALA A 102 -2.51 -20.33 -5.02
C ALA A 102 -1.63 -19.88 -6.20
N GLY A 103 -0.31 -19.95 -6.07
CA GLY A 103 0.62 -19.55 -7.12
C GLY A 103 0.75 -18.04 -7.30
N ILE A 104 0.40 -17.25 -6.26
CA ILE A 104 0.43 -15.80 -6.34
C ILE A 104 1.71 -15.28 -5.68
N ASN A 105 2.53 -14.56 -6.45
CA ASN A 105 3.74 -13.94 -5.95
C ASN A 105 3.45 -12.53 -5.44
N LEU A 106 4.14 -12.13 -4.38
CA LEU A 106 4.04 -10.78 -3.83
C LEU A 106 5.07 -9.87 -4.49
N ARG A 107 4.64 -8.68 -4.90
CA ARG A 107 5.56 -7.61 -5.25
C ARG A 107 6.07 -6.91 -4.00
N GLY A 108 5.24 -6.85 -2.97
CA GLY A 108 5.62 -6.27 -1.68
C GLY A 108 4.58 -6.51 -0.62
N ILE A 109 4.98 -6.34 0.61
CA ILE A 109 4.11 -6.40 1.76
C ILE A 109 4.55 -5.34 2.77
N SER A 110 3.57 -4.67 3.36
CA SER A 110 3.78 -3.80 4.52
C SER A 110 2.73 -4.14 5.56
N ALA A 111 3.14 -4.36 6.78
CA ALA A 111 2.21 -4.77 7.82
C ALA A 111 2.61 -4.17 9.16
N ALA A 112 1.60 -3.92 9.99
CA ALA A 112 1.81 -3.42 11.35
C ALA A 112 0.67 -3.85 12.24
N ALA A 113 0.95 -3.96 13.51
CA ALA A 113 -0.05 -4.17 14.54
C ALA A 113 -0.10 -2.94 15.44
N LEU A 114 -1.29 -2.57 15.84
CA LEU A 114 -1.52 -1.49 16.79
C LEU A 114 -2.55 -1.97 17.80
N GLY A 115 -2.10 -2.15 19.06
CA GLY A 115 -2.94 -2.77 20.08
C GLY A 115 -3.29 -4.19 19.69
N ARG A 116 -4.60 -4.46 19.57
CA ARG A 116 -5.12 -5.79 19.22
C ARG A 116 -5.48 -5.92 17.75
N ARG A 117 -5.20 -4.91 16.94
CA ARG A 117 -5.54 -4.88 15.53
C ARG A 117 -4.28 -4.97 14.69
N ALA A 118 -4.43 -5.53 13.50
CA ALA A 118 -3.36 -5.60 12.51
C ALA A 118 -3.86 -5.11 11.17
N VAL A 119 -2.98 -4.49 10.41
CA VAL A 119 -3.26 -4.09 9.03
C VAL A 119 -2.10 -4.54 8.15
N SER A 120 -2.43 -5.11 7.01
CA SER A 120 -1.45 -5.55 6.02
C SER A 120 -1.82 -4.99 4.66
N TYR A 121 -0.82 -4.54 3.92
CA TYR A 121 -0.96 -4.10 2.53
C TYR A 121 -0.10 -5.01 1.68
N PHE A 122 -0.73 -5.70 0.74
CA PHE A 122 -0.06 -6.59 -0.20
C PHE A 122 -0.07 -5.96 -1.58
N ALA A 123 1.08 -5.86 -2.22
CA ALA A 123 1.17 -5.37 -3.59
C ALA A 123 1.42 -6.55 -4.53
N PHE A 124 0.78 -6.52 -5.70
CA PHE A 124 0.82 -7.59 -6.69
C PHE A 124 1.25 -7.06 -8.06
N ASP A 125 1.74 -7.94 -8.91
CA ASP A 125 2.27 -7.58 -10.22
C ASP A 125 1.18 -7.22 -11.24
N SER A 126 -0.08 -7.64 -10.98
CA SER A 126 -1.18 -7.41 -11.90
C SER A 126 -2.51 -7.28 -11.18
N ILE A 127 -3.51 -6.74 -11.89
CA ILE A 127 -4.90 -6.67 -11.41
C ILE A 127 -5.44 -8.08 -11.20
N ALA A 128 -5.13 -9.01 -12.09
CA ALA A 128 -5.59 -10.40 -11.98
C ALA A 128 -5.08 -11.05 -10.69
N ASP A 129 -3.81 -10.85 -10.37
CA ASP A 129 -3.24 -11.38 -9.13
C ASP A 129 -3.90 -10.76 -7.90
N ALA A 130 -4.15 -9.45 -7.92
CA ALA A 130 -4.84 -8.78 -6.82
C ALA A 130 -6.27 -9.33 -6.62
N ASP A 131 -7.01 -9.55 -7.71
CA ASP A 131 -8.36 -10.12 -7.65
C ASP A 131 -8.34 -11.55 -7.09
N ASN A 132 -7.40 -12.37 -7.56
CA ASN A 132 -7.23 -13.73 -7.06
C ASN A 132 -6.83 -13.75 -5.58
N ALA A 133 -5.93 -12.84 -5.20
CA ALA A 133 -5.49 -12.70 -3.81
C ALA A 133 -6.66 -12.34 -2.89
N MET A 134 -7.55 -11.44 -3.33
CA MET A 134 -8.74 -11.10 -2.53
C MET A 134 -9.59 -12.33 -2.24
N ARG A 135 -9.84 -13.15 -3.25
CA ARG A 135 -10.64 -14.37 -3.08
C ARG A 135 -9.97 -15.34 -2.11
N VAL A 136 -8.67 -15.56 -2.30
CA VAL A 136 -7.89 -16.48 -1.46
C VAL A 136 -7.87 -16.00 -0.01
N LEU A 137 -7.59 -14.72 0.22
CA LEU A 137 -7.52 -14.15 1.56
C LEU A 137 -8.87 -14.15 2.27
N LYS A 138 -9.95 -13.80 1.56
CA LYS A 138 -11.30 -13.85 2.14
C LYS A 138 -11.67 -15.27 2.58
N LYS A 139 -11.32 -16.26 1.76
CA LYS A 139 -11.57 -17.67 2.09
C LYS A 139 -10.73 -18.13 3.28
N THR A 140 -9.47 -17.74 3.30
CA THR A 140 -8.50 -18.17 4.33
C THR A 140 -8.80 -17.57 5.69
N LEU A 141 -9.31 -16.33 5.72
CA LEU A 141 -9.52 -15.56 6.94
C LEU A 141 -10.97 -15.59 7.46
N LYS A 142 -11.76 -16.49 6.99
CA LYS A 142 -13.13 -16.67 7.50
C LYS A 142 -13.15 -16.97 8.98
#